data_4f56b0ba5207acad4e6e7ac0421eb01d
#
_entry.id   4f56b0ba5207acad4e6e7ac0421eb01d
#
_cell.length_a   1.000
_cell.length_b   1.000
_cell.length_c   1.000
_cell.angle_alpha   90.00
_cell.angle_beta   90.00
_cell.angle_gamma   90.00
#
_symmetry.space_group_name_H-M   'P 1'
#
loop_
_entity.id
_entity.type
_entity.pdbx_description
1 polymer ?
#
loop_
_entity_poly.entity_id
_entity_poly.type
_entity_poly.pdbx_seq_one_letter_code
_entity_poly.pdbx_strand_id
1 'polypeptide(L)'
;PKDDYSATIANILQVRDSIVSVCFIIQYSDIEAIHIVNYCGANKILSHLNIGQISAGDLIFQDENKEISYNMQRSLSINDNGSLTVSKKYEETTLFLDKDYQSVSYMDSVSSHYDIVDGKFVLSKKDSVRRGKKYNY
;
A
#
# COMPACT_ATOMS: atom_id res chain seq x y z
N PRO A 1 -15.64 -18.86 15.37
CA PRO A 1 -14.90 -19.15 14.15
C PRO A 1 -13.46 -18.69 14.32
N LYS A 2 -12.56 -19.57 13.98
CA LYS A 2 -11.15 -19.20 13.94
C LYS A 2 -10.96 -18.23 12.79
N ASP A 3 -10.42 -17.09 13.09
CA ASP A 3 -9.95 -16.19 12.06
C ASP A 3 -8.81 -16.87 11.32
N ASP A 4 -9.08 -17.37 10.13
CA ASP A 4 -8.08 -17.99 9.29
C ASP A 4 -7.18 -16.89 8.70
N TYR A 5 -6.09 -16.63 9.40
CA TYR A 5 -5.03 -15.81 8.85
C TYR A 5 -3.71 -16.60 8.82
N SER A 6 -2.89 -16.29 7.86
CA SER A 6 -1.54 -16.81 7.77
C SER A 6 -0.54 -15.67 7.65
N ALA A 7 0.59 -15.82 8.32
CA ALA A 7 1.70 -14.89 8.19
C ALA A 7 2.89 -15.61 7.58
N THR A 8 3.43 -15.04 6.52
CA THR A 8 4.59 -15.60 5.83
C THR A 8 5.70 -14.55 5.79
N ILE A 9 6.92 -14.98 6.10
CA ILE A 9 8.08 -14.13 5.87
C ILE A 9 8.30 -14.05 4.37
N ALA A 10 8.10 -12.85 3.82
CA ALA A 10 8.32 -12.62 2.40
C ALA A 10 9.79 -12.39 2.09
N ASN A 11 10.46 -11.57 2.90
CA ASN A 11 11.84 -11.20 2.67
C ASN A 11 12.48 -10.59 3.90
N ILE A 12 13.79 -10.78 4.04
CA ILE A 12 14.64 -9.96 4.90
C ILE A 12 15.06 -8.76 4.05
N LEU A 13 14.57 -7.59 4.40
CA LEU A 13 14.76 -6.39 3.59
C LEU A 13 16.18 -5.83 3.77
N GLN A 14 16.66 -5.81 5.00
CA GLN A 14 17.99 -5.28 5.30
C GLN A 14 18.48 -5.75 6.66
N VAL A 15 19.79 -5.76 6.81
CA VAL A 15 20.50 -5.91 8.08
C VAL A 15 21.42 -4.71 8.20
N ARG A 16 21.23 -3.90 9.24
CA ARG A 16 22.00 -2.67 9.44
C ARG A 16 22.12 -2.32 10.90
N ASP A 17 23.34 -2.08 11.37
CA ASP A 17 23.60 -1.65 12.76
C ASP A 17 22.91 -2.52 13.82
N SER A 18 23.01 -3.85 13.67
CA SER A 18 22.36 -4.84 14.54
C SER A 18 20.83 -4.85 14.43
N ILE A 19 20.26 -4.14 13.47
CA ILE A 19 18.82 -4.13 13.19
C ILE A 19 18.54 -4.95 11.95
N VAL A 20 17.57 -5.85 12.06
CA VAL A 20 17.07 -6.64 10.93
C VAL A 20 15.64 -6.20 10.62
N SER A 21 15.43 -5.75 9.38
CA SER A 21 14.10 -5.41 8.88
C SER A 21 13.53 -6.58 8.10
N VAL A 22 12.41 -7.10 8.53
CA VAL A 22 11.75 -8.25 7.93
C VAL A 22 10.38 -7.84 7.40
N CYS A 23 10.12 -8.21 6.18
CA CYS A 23 8.82 -8.03 5.54
C CYS A 23 7.98 -9.30 5.74
N PHE A 24 6.80 -9.15 6.29
CA PHE A 24 5.80 -10.20 6.40
C PHE A 24 4.62 -9.90 5.49
N ILE A 25 4.13 -10.93 4.83
CA ILE A 25 2.83 -10.89 4.17
C ILE A 25 1.84 -11.60 5.08
N ILE A 26 0.83 -10.87 5.52
CA ILE A 26 -0.26 -11.43 6.31
C ILE A 26 -1.46 -11.56 5.40
N GLN A 27 -1.92 -12.77 5.24
CA GLN A 27 -3.10 -13.08 4.45
C GLN A 27 -4.29 -13.37 5.38
N TYR A 28 -5.34 -12.63 5.19
CA TYR A 28 -6.59 -12.78 5.91
C TYR A 28 -7.74 -12.75 4.90
N SER A 29 -8.43 -13.89 4.76
CA SER A 29 -9.45 -14.05 3.72
C SER A 29 -8.87 -13.69 2.34
N ASP A 30 -9.41 -12.69 1.67
CA ASP A 30 -8.98 -12.25 0.35
C ASP A 30 -8.01 -11.05 0.39
N ILE A 31 -7.56 -10.68 1.58
CA ILE A 31 -6.72 -9.51 1.81
C ILE A 31 -5.30 -9.95 2.10
N GLU A 32 -4.35 -9.39 1.36
CA GLU A 32 -2.92 -9.50 1.64
C GLU A 32 -2.40 -8.15 2.11
N ALA A 33 -1.86 -8.13 3.32
CA ALA A 33 -1.28 -6.92 3.89
C ALA A 33 0.22 -7.09 4.11
N ILE A 34 0.97 -6.02 3.90
CA ILE A 34 2.41 -6.00 4.17
C ILE A 34 2.66 -5.35 5.52
N HIS A 35 3.46 -6.04 6.33
CA HIS A 35 3.97 -5.54 7.58
C HIS A 35 5.50 -5.60 7.57
N ILE A 36 6.13 -4.55 8.05
CA ILE A 36 7.57 -4.52 8.22
C ILE A 36 7.87 -4.42 9.70
N VAL A 37 8.72 -5.29 10.17
CA VAL A 37 9.12 -5.35 11.57
C VAL A 37 10.63 -5.21 11.66
N ASN A 38 11.08 -4.30 12.51
CA ASN A 38 12.48 -4.14 12.85
C ASN A 38 12.79 -4.87 14.15
N TYR A 39 13.75 -5.77 14.08
CA TYR A 39 14.25 -6.53 15.22
C TYR A 39 15.65 -6.06 15.61
N CYS A 40 15.91 -6.08 16.91
CA CYS A 40 17.25 -5.92 17.48
C CYS A 40 17.63 -7.21 18.22
N GLY A 41 18.77 -7.80 17.85
CA GLY A 41 19.18 -9.07 18.42
C GLY A 41 18.20 -10.20 18.09
N ALA A 42 18.19 -11.27 18.89
CA ALA A 42 17.49 -12.48 18.52
C ALA A 42 15.96 -12.39 18.58
N ASN A 43 15.38 -11.55 19.45
CA ASN A 43 13.93 -11.62 19.71
C ASN A 43 13.28 -10.29 20.10
N LYS A 44 13.94 -9.16 19.97
CA LYS A 44 13.37 -7.89 20.40
C LYS A 44 12.82 -7.11 19.22
N ILE A 45 11.51 -6.90 19.21
CA ILE A 45 10.85 -6.02 18.24
C ILE A 45 11.07 -4.56 18.68
N LEU A 46 11.67 -3.77 17.79
CA LEU A 46 11.89 -2.34 18.01
C LEU A 46 10.74 -1.50 17.45
N SER A 47 10.23 -1.87 16.31
CA SER A 47 9.17 -1.14 15.64
C SER A 47 8.45 -2.00 14.62
N HIS A 48 7.25 -1.57 14.26
CA HIS A 48 6.39 -2.23 13.31
C HIS A 48 5.72 -1.17 12.43
N LEU A 49 5.76 -1.39 11.14
CA LEU A 49 5.08 -0.55 10.15
C LEU A 49 4.07 -1.38 9.38
N ASN A 50 2.81 -1.04 9.49
CA ASN A 50 1.75 -1.62 8.67
C ASN A 50 1.61 -0.79 7.39
N ILE A 51 1.98 -1.36 6.26
CA ILE A 51 1.82 -0.72 4.96
C ILE A 51 0.38 -0.88 4.46
N GLY A 52 -0.32 -1.87 4.98
CA GLY A 52 -1.69 -2.20 4.59
C GLY A 52 -1.75 -3.12 3.39
N GLN A 53 -2.86 -3.09 2.70
CA GLN A 53 -3.15 -3.98 1.59
C GLN A 53 -2.21 -3.73 0.40
N ILE A 54 -1.66 -4.81 -0.19
CA ILE A 54 -0.74 -4.74 -1.34
C ILE A 54 -1.47 -4.22 -2.57
N SER A 55 -2.59 -4.84 -2.88
CA SER A 55 -3.45 -4.44 -3.99
C SER A 55 -4.90 -4.72 -3.62
N ALA A 56 -5.79 -3.85 -4.04
CA ALA A 56 -7.21 -4.13 -4.05
C ALA A 56 -7.60 -4.47 -5.48
N GLY A 57 -8.33 -5.55 -5.65
CA GLY A 57 -8.99 -5.82 -6.91
C GLY A 57 -10.00 -4.72 -7.24
N ASP A 58 -10.48 -4.70 -8.47
CA ASP A 58 -11.49 -3.74 -8.87
C ASP A 58 -12.77 -3.95 -8.05
N LEU A 59 -13.12 -2.97 -7.25
CA LEU A 59 -14.44 -2.91 -6.65
C LEU A 59 -15.36 -2.19 -7.63
N ILE A 60 -16.41 -2.87 -8.05
CA ILE A 60 -17.39 -2.29 -8.97
C ILE A 60 -18.64 -1.96 -8.17
N PHE A 61 -19.01 -0.71 -8.19
CA PHE A 61 -20.28 -0.21 -7.67
C PHE A 61 -21.12 0.27 -8.84
N GLN A 62 -22.33 -0.26 -8.98
CA GLN A 62 -23.21 0.05 -10.10
C GLN A 62 -24.58 0.48 -9.63
N ASP A 63 -25.11 1.55 -10.21
CA ASP A 63 -26.51 1.93 -10.15
C ASP A 63 -27.07 2.11 -11.56
N GLU A 64 -28.31 2.62 -11.69
CA GLU A 64 -28.98 2.76 -12.99
C GLU A 64 -28.24 3.73 -13.94
N ASN A 65 -27.50 4.68 -13.39
CA ASN A 65 -26.95 5.81 -14.16
C ASN A 65 -25.42 5.79 -14.25
N LYS A 66 -24.76 5.06 -13.38
CA LYS A 66 -23.30 5.05 -13.34
C LYS A 66 -22.70 3.76 -12.82
N GLU A 67 -21.50 3.53 -13.21
CA GLU A 67 -20.65 2.43 -12.75
C GLU A 67 -19.33 3.01 -12.25
N ILE A 68 -18.96 2.69 -11.02
CA ILE A 68 -17.72 3.17 -10.40
C ILE A 68 -16.81 1.97 -10.18
N SER A 69 -15.61 2.04 -10.71
CA SER A 69 -14.57 1.05 -10.48
C SER A 69 -13.40 1.67 -9.73
N TYR A 70 -12.80 0.89 -8.83
CA TYR A 70 -11.69 1.29 -7.99
C TYR A 70 -10.53 0.34 -8.16
N ASN A 71 -9.34 0.89 -8.23
CA ASN A 71 -8.11 0.12 -8.19
C ASN A 71 -7.12 0.78 -7.24
N MET A 72 -6.51 0.00 -6.37
CA MET A 72 -5.50 0.46 -5.43
C MET A 72 -4.28 -0.45 -5.48
N GLN A 73 -3.10 0.15 -5.60
CA GLN A 73 -1.82 -0.54 -5.59
C GLN A 73 -0.90 0.12 -4.57
N ARG A 74 -0.11 -0.70 -3.90
CA ARG A 74 0.95 -0.26 -3.00
C ARG A 74 2.25 -0.94 -3.37
N SER A 75 3.33 -0.21 -3.26
CA SER A 75 4.68 -0.73 -3.47
C SER A 75 5.62 -0.24 -2.39
N LEU A 76 6.65 -1.01 -2.17
CA LEU A 76 7.68 -0.74 -1.19
C LEU A 76 9.04 -0.77 -1.88
N SER A 77 9.88 0.20 -1.58
CA SER A 77 11.29 0.15 -1.96
C SER A 77 12.18 0.52 -0.79
N ILE A 78 13.38 -0.05 -0.77
CA ILE A 78 14.41 0.29 0.19
C ILE A 78 15.46 1.11 -0.53
N ASN A 79 15.77 2.27 0.04
CA ASN A 79 16.77 3.17 -0.49
C ASN A 79 18.16 2.74 -0.02
N ASP A 80 19.21 3.20 -0.72
CA ASP A 80 20.60 2.84 -0.42
C ASP A 80 21.04 3.20 0.99
N ASN A 81 20.43 4.24 1.58
CA ASN A 81 20.71 4.65 2.97
C ASN A 81 19.91 3.85 4.02
N GLY A 82 19.15 2.84 3.62
CA GLY A 82 18.31 2.02 4.50
C GLY A 82 16.94 2.59 4.81
N SER A 83 16.60 3.78 4.33
CA SER A 83 15.26 4.34 4.46
C SER A 83 14.26 3.61 3.57
N LEU A 84 12.97 3.71 3.88
CA LEU A 84 11.90 3.07 3.14
C LEU A 84 11.07 4.10 2.38
N THR A 85 10.69 3.74 1.17
CA THR A 85 9.68 4.47 0.41
C THR A 85 8.47 3.57 0.18
N VAL A 86 7.31 4.01 0.66
CA VAL A 86 6.03 3.35 0.45
C VAL A 86 5.23 4.19 -0.53
N SER A 87 4.86 3.61 -1.65
CA SER A 87 4.05 4.29 -2.67
C SER A 87 2.68 3.67 -2.73
N LYS A 88 1.66 4.51 -2.75
CA LYS A 88 0.26 4.12 -2.91
C LYS A 88 -0.30 4.81 -4.14
N LYS A 89 -0.92 4.04 -5.01
CA LYS A 89 -1.64 4.53 -6.18
C LYS A 89 -3.08 4.10 -6.09
N TYR A 90 -3.98 5.05 -6.17
CA TYR A 90 -5.42 4.84 -6.17
C TYR A 90 -6.01 5.39 -7.45
N GLU A 91 -6.79 4.59 -8.15
CA GLU A 91 -7.53 5.00 -9.33
C GLU A 91 -9.02 4.77 -9.11
N GLU A 92 -9.82 5.75 -9.47
CA GLU A 92 -11.27 5.70 -9.49
C GLU A 92 -11.76 6.11 -10.86
N THR A 93 -12.57 5.26 -11.49
CA THR A 93 -13.19 5.56 -12.77
C THR A 93 -14.70 5.48 -12.64
N THR A 94 -15.37 6.56 -13.01
CA THR A 94 -16.82 6.64 -13.06
C THR A 94 -17.27 6.66 -14.52
N LEU A 95 -18.05 5.68 -14.93
CA LEU A 95 -18.70 5.61 -16.23
C LEU A 95 -20.15 6.03 -16.07
N PHE A 96 -20.56 7.08 -16.79
CA PHE A 96 -21.93 7.58 -16.79
C PHE A 96 -22.69 6.92 -17.94
N LEU A 97 -23.63 6.04 -17.62
CA LEU A 97 -24.40 5.27 -18.60
C LEU A 97 -25.46 6.09 -19.32
N ASP A 98 -25.95 7.16 -18.66
CA ASP A 98 -27.00 8.05 -19.17
C ASP A 98 -26.49 9.24 -19.96
N LYS A 99 -25.18 9.46 -20.00
CA LYS A 99 -24.54 10.63 -20.65
C LYS A 99 -23.57 10.19 -21.74
N ASP A 100 -24.07 9.46 -22.73
CA ASP A 100 -23.28 8.96 -23.87
C ASP A 100 -22.02 8.19 -23.44
N TYR A 101 -22.12 7.45 -22.35
CA TYR A 101 -21.01 6.66 -21.80
C TYR A 101 -19.74 7.46 -21.54
N GLN A 102 -19.89 8.70 -21.11
CA GLN A 102 -18.74 9.50 -20.67
C GLN A 102 -18.11 8.89 -19.42
N SER A 103 -16.80 8.88 -19.37
CA SER A 103 -16.09 8.44 -18.17
C SER A 103 -15.21 9.55 -17.59
N VAL A 104 -15.11 9.56 -16.28
CA VAL A 104 -14.21 10.44 -15.54
C VAL A 104 -13.30 9.57 -14.69
N SER A 105 -12.02 9.76 -14.82
CA SER A 105 -11.03 9.01 -14.05
C SER A 105 -10.21 9.94 -13.17
N TYR A 106 -10.03 9.53 -11.92
CA TYR A 106 -9.17 10.20 -10.96
C TYR A 106 -8.07 9.26 -10.51
N MET A 107 -6.89 9.80 -10.33
CA MET A 107 -5.74 9.05 -9.82
C MET A 107 -5.09 9.85 -8.71
N ASP A 108 -4.98 9.23 -7.54
CA ASP A 108 -4.20 9.75 -6.43
C ASP A 108 -2.93 8.91 -6.27
N SER A 109 -1.79 9.57 -6.17
CA SER A 109 -0.50 8.94 -5.93
C SER A 109 0.13 9.55 -4.69
N VAL A 110 0.48 8.72 -3.73
CA VAL A 110 1.09 9.13 -2.47
C VAL A 110 2.39 8.35 -2.28
N SER A 111 3.47 9.07 -2.04
CA SER A 111 4.77 8.49 -1.65
C SER A 111 5.11 8.93 -0.24
N SER A 112 5.37 7.96 0.63
CA SER A 112 5.76 8.18 2.02
C SER A 112 7.17 7.65 2.23
N HIS A 113 8.04 8.50 2.78
CA HIS A 113 9.42 8.15 3.08
C HIS A 113 9.60 8.01 4.59
N TYR A 114 10.17 6.89 5.00
CA TYR A 114 10.42 6.58 6.40
C TYR A 114 11.91 6.40 6.62
N ASP A 115 12.45 7.16 7.54
CA ASP A 115 13.78 6.91 8.09
C ASP A 115 13.68 5.93 9.25
N ILE A 116 14.75 5.20 9.48
CA ILE A 116 14.88 4.34 10.65
C ILE A 116 15.82 5.04 11.63
N VAL A 117 15.26 5.48 12.75
CA VAL A 117 15.99 6.17 13.82
C VAL A 117 15.88 5.34 15.09
N ASP A 118 17.00 4.85 15.59
CA ASP A 118 17.05 3.97 16.77
C ASP A 118 16.12 2.74 16.62
N GLY A 119 16.04 2.19 15.42
CA GLY A 119 15.20 1.05 15.08
C GLY A 119 13.72 1.36 14.90
N LYS A 120 13.33 2.63 14.98
CA LYS A 120 11.93 3.06 14.78
C LYS A 120 11.74 3.69 13.43
N PHE A 121 10.57 3.45 12.83
CA PHE A 121 10.16 4.10 11.60
C PHE A 121 9.67 5.51 11.89
N VAL A 122 10.28 6.49 11.24
CA VAL A 122 9.92 7.90 11.36
C VAL A 122 9.55 8.42 9.97
N LEU A 123 8.33 8.90 9.81
CA LEU A 123 7.91 9.54 8.57
C LEU A 123 8.68 10.84 8.36
N SER A 124 9.53 10.88 7.32
CA SER A 124 10.37 12.05 7.03
C SER A 124 9.77 12.93 5.94
N LYS A 125 9.06 12.35 4.99
CA LYS A 125 8.47 13.07 3.86
C LYS A 125 7.26 12.35 3.32
N LYS A 126 6.26 13.12 2.90
CA LYS A 126 5.08 12.60 2.23
C LYS A 126 4.73 13.51 1.06
N ASP A 127 4.74 12.94 -0.14
CA ASP A 127 4.35 13.63 -1.36
C ASP A 127 3.05 13.02 -1.88
N SER A 128 2.13 13.88 -2.33
CA SER A 128 0.88 13.44 -2.94
C SER A 128 0.60 14.23 -4.21
N VAL A 129 0.11 13.52 -5.22
CA VAL A 129 -0.29 14.10 -6.50
C VAL A 129 -1.66 13.55 -6.87
N ARG A 130 -2.58 14.45 -7.20
CA ARG A 130 -3.90 14.10 -7.70
C ARG A 130 -4.05 14.52 -9.15
N ARG A 131 -4.51 13.61 -10.01
CA ARG A 131 -4.76 13.88 -11.43
C ARG A 131 -6.14 13.37 -11.81
N GLY A 132 -6.88 14.23 -12.57
CA GLY A 132 -8.15 13.84 -13.16
C GLY A 132 -8.07 13.85 -14.68
N LYS A 133 -8.74 12.88 -15.31
CA LYS A 133 -8.94 12.82 -16.76
C LYS A 133 -10.39 12.52 -17.06
N LYS A 134 -10.91 13.21 -18.08
CA LYS A 134 -12.25 12.98 -18.59
C LYS A 134 -12.15 12.35 -19.97
N TYR A 135 -12.82 11.23 -20.18
CA TYR A 135 -12.88 10.55 -21.45
C TYR A 135 -14.32 10.56 -21.98
N ASN A 136 -14.45 10.79 -23.28
CA ASN A 136 -15.71 10.61 -24.00
C ASN A 136 -15.54 9.40 -24.92
N TYR A 137 -16.45 8.46 -24.80
CA TYR A 137 -16.51 7.28 -25.68
C TYR A 137 -17.57 7.47 -26.76
#